data_7aff76fdfd497c9557574650068221c3
#
_entry.id   7aff76fdfd497c9557574650068221c3
#
_cell.length_a   1.000
_cell.length_b   1.000
_cell.length_c   1.000
_cell.angle_alpha   90.00
_cell.angle_beta   90.00
_cell.angle_gamma   90.00
#
_symmetry.space_group_name_H-M   'P 1'
#
loop_
_entity.id
_entity.type
_entity.pdbx_description
1 polymer ?
#
loop_
_entity_poly.entity_id
_entity_poly.type
_entity_poly.pdbx_seq_one_letter_code
_entity_poly.pdbx_strand_id
1 'polypeptide(L)'
;MARQSSGSTKATSSKAPRSGVEQRSSAGGATKASRFARRGKASADPSKPGRVAQVKQAYGFAKQVDPTITWWMLGTFLVTLLVMVGIGLLVGHPWYFLILGVPLAALATMIVMSRRTDKGAYSMIAGKPGATLAALQSVRRGGWYIEQEPIAADGRPKGQDYSQVATVYRAVGRPGVVLVAEGPTSRAKKLLVEERRKVERFASGSPVHTWRVDETETDDPQVVSVRKLAMKLQRMKPVLTKEEVGVVNKRLKAMTGIRHTGLPAGMDPSRIRGQRPR
;
A
#
# COMPACT_ATOMS: atom_id res chain seq x y z
N MET A 1 8.50 -73.38 -10.46
CA MET A 1 8.31 -73.21 -11.89
C MET A 1 8.48 -71.75 -12.19
N ALA A 2 9.64 -71.36 -12.68
CA ALA A 2 10.01 -71.02 -14.07
C ALA A 2 9.39 -69.65 -14.45
N ARG A 3 10.09 -68.62 -14.89
CA ARG A 3 11.36 -68.32 -15.54
C ARG A 3 11.26 -66.80 -15.92
N GLN A 4 12.28 -65.99 -15.58
CA GLN A 4 13.21 -65.32 -16.56
C GLN A 4 12.54 -64.57 -17.71
N SER A 5 12.90 -63.32 -17.98
CA SER A 5 14.14 -62.79 -18.60
C SER A 5 14.05 -61.25 -18.66
N SER A 6 14.95 -60.42 -18.16
CA SER A 6 16.20 -59.90 -18.81
C SER A 6 15.99 -59.20 -20.16
N GLY A 7 16.34 -57.91 -20.21
CA GLY A 7 16.48 -57.12 -21.41
C GLY A 7 17.18 -55.80 -21.15
N SER A 8 18.50 -55.83 -21.10
CA SER A 8 19.44 -54.70 -21.16
C SER A 8 19.65 -54.28 -22.61
N THR A 9 19.73 -53.01 -22.94
CA THR A 9 20.54 -52.41 -24.01
C THR A 9 20.59 -50.91 -23.81
N LYS A 10 21.73 -50.38 -23.41
CA LYS A 10 22.91 -49.97 -24.14
C LYS A 10 22.85 -48.54 -24.68
N ALA A 11 23.71 -47.75 -24.09
CA ALA A 11 24.13 -46.40 -24.46
C ALA A 11 24.67 -46.35 -25.91
N THR A 12 24.44 -45.23 -26.58
CA THR A 12 25.30 -44.80 -27.68
C THR A 12 25.58 -43.29 -27.58
N SER A 13 26.86 -43.05 -27.40
CA SER A 13 27.63 -41.82 -27.57
C SER A 13 27.82 -41.50 -29.04
N SER A 14 27.71 -40.25 -29.46
CA SER A 14 28.41 -39.69 -30.62
C SER A 14 28.51 -38.18 -30.46
N LYS A 15 29.62 -37.66 -30.06
CA LYS A 15 30.80 -37.17 -30.76
C LYS A 15 30.51 -36.06 -31.77
N ALA A 16 31.00 -34.89 -31.44
CA ALA A 16 31.11 -33.66 -32.24
C ALA A 16 31.97 -33.84 -33.52
N PRO A 17 31.93 -32.90 -34.46
CA PRO A 17 33.18 -32.34 -34.93
C PRO A 17 33.27 -30.81 -34.82
N ARG A 18 34.47 -30.40 -34.46
CA ARG A 18 35.04 -29.06 -34.64
C ARG A 18 35.33 -28.83 -36.12
N SER A 19 35.03 -27.61 -36.61
CA SER A 19 35.81 -27.02 -37.68
C SER A 19 35.88 -25.51 -37.42
N GLY A 20 37.10 -25.06 -37.20
CA GLY A 20 37.46 -23.66 -37.14
C GLY A 20 37.65 -23.11 -38.57
N VAL A 21 37.41 -21.85 -38.73
CA VAL A 21 38.02 -21.00 -39.74
C VAL A 21 38.28 -19.63 -39.13
N GLU A 22 39.55 -19.29 -39.08
CA GLU A 22 40.09 -17.94 -38.93
C GLU A 22 39.62 -17.06 -40.08
N GLN A 23 39.30 -15.80 -39.79
CA GLN A 23 39.68 -14.67 -40.65
C GLN A 23 39.51 -13.35 -39.93
N ARG A 24 40.64 -12.77 -39.52
CA ARG A 24 41.30 -11.54 -40.02
C ARG A 24 40.54 -10.22 -39.74
N SER A 25 41.21 -9.46 -38.94
CA SER A 25 41.20 -8.02 -38.75
C SER A 25 40.95 -7.21 -40.03
N SER A 26 40.06 -6.24 -39.94
CA SER A 26 40.21 -4.97 -40.64
C SER A 26 39.75 -3.82 -39.72
N ALA A 27 40.72 -2.97 -39.39
CA ALA A 27 40.51 -1.68 -38.76
C ALA A 27 39.79 -0.75 -39.73
N GLY A 28 38.80 -0.03 -39.24
CA GLY A 28 38.10 1.00 -39.99
C GLY A 28 37.31 1.89 -39.06
N GLY A 29 37.78 3.13 -38.86
CA GLY A 29 37.28 4.15 -37.99
C GLY A 29 35.77 4.38 -38.11
N ALA A 30 35.07 4.22 -36.99
CA ALA A 30 33.69 4.68 -36.82
C ALA A 30 33.68 5.87 -35.87
N THR A 31 33.39 6.97 -36.46
CA THR A 31 33.25 8.32 -35.96
C THR A 31 32.43 8.41 -34.65
N LYS A 32 32.89 9.26 -33.72
CA LYS A 32 32.31 9.59 -32.42
C LYS A 32 30.86 10.14 -32.48
N ALA A 33 30.21 10.21 -33.63
CA ALA A 33 28.89 10.79 -33.84
C ALA A 33 27.72 9.84 -33.55
N SER A 34 27.93 8.52 -33.41
CA SER A 34 26.82 7.57 -33.26
C SER A 34 26.46 7.21 -31.81
N ARG A 35 27.19 7.71 -30.79
CA ARG A 35 26.90 7.41 -29.38
C ARG A 35 25.82 8.31 -28.75
N PHE A 36 25.47 9.43 -29.38
CA PHE A 36 24.42 10.34 -28.90
C PHE A 36 23.01 10.01 -29.40
N ALA A 37 22.88 9.25 -30.47
CA ALA A 37 21.57 8.94 -31.09
C ALA A 37 20.84 7.74 -30.46
N ARG A 38 21.44 6.98 -29.52
CA ARG A 38 20.82 5.80 -28.89
C ARG A 38 20.24 6.02 -27.49
N ARG A 39 20.18 7.28 -27.02
CA ARG A 39 19.63 7.59 -25.69
C ARG A 39 18.20 8.13 -25.76
N GLY A 40 17.33 7.55 -26.59
CA GLY A 40 15.99 8.08 -26.82
C GLY A 40 14.88 7.08 -27.12
N LYS A 41 15.10 5.77 -26.96
CA LYS A 41 13.97 4.81 -26.99
C LYS A 41 14.16 3.81 -25.85
N ALA A 42 13.84 4.23 -24.63
CA ALA A 42 13.39 3.30 -23.63
C ALA A 42 12.13 2.66 -24.22
N SER A 43 12.19 1.37 -24.49
CA SER A 43 11.09 0.55 -24.94
C SER A 43 9.90 0.80 -24.02
N ALA A 44 8.92 1.57 -24.50
CA ALA A 44 7.66 1.74 -23.83
C ALA A 44 7.00 0.37 -23.80
N ASP A 45 6.87 -0.21 -22.64
CA ASP A 45 6.11 -1.42 -22.38
C ASP A 45 4.68 -1.18 -22.90
N PRO A 46 4.19 -1.89 -23.91
CA PRO A 46 2.90 -1.62 -24.56
C PRO A 46 1.72 -1.81 -23.61
N SER A 47 1.93 -2.40 -22.41
CA SER A 47 0.92 -2.58 -21.38
C SER A 47 0.75 -1.38 -20.45
N LYS A 48 1.65 -0.37 -20.49
CA LYS A 48 1.56 0.82 -19.63
C LYS A 48 0.89 1.96 -20.38
N PRO A 49 -0.27 2.46 -19.92
CA PRO A 49 -0.92 3.61 -20.53
C PRO A 49 0.05 4.79 -20.56
N GLY A 50 0.13 5.48 -21.71
CA GLY A 50 0.98 6.64 -21.85
C GLY A 50 0.70 7.69 -20.77
N ARG A 51 1.67 8.56 -20.46
CA ARG A 51 1.53 9.58 -19.40
C ARG A 51 0.26 10.42 -19.53
N VAL A 52 -0.14 10.76 -20.76
CA VAL A 52 -1.38 11.49 -21.04
C VAL A 52 -2.62 10.66 -20.72
N ALA A 53 -2.60 9.37 -21.05
CA ALA A 53 -3.69 8.44 -20.71
C ALA A 53 -3.82 8.25 -19.19
N GLN A 54 -2.71 8.20 -18.45
CA GLN A 54 -2.72 8.15 -16.99
C GLN A 54 -3.34 9.40 -16.38
N VAL A 55 -2.98 10.59 -16.88
CA VAL A 55 -3.60 11.86 -16.43
C VAL A 55 -5.08 11.90 -16.73
N LYS A 56 -5.50 11.44 -17.92
CA LYS A 56 -6.92 11.37 -18.31
C LYS A 56 -7.71 10.40 -17.43
N GLN A 57 -7.14 9.24 -17.10
CA GLN A 57 -7.75 8.28 -16.16
C GLN A 57 -7.86 8.87 -14.77
N ALA A 58 -6.80 9.51 -14.26
CA ALA A 58 -6.82 10.19 -12.96
C ALA A 58 -7.87 11.29 -12.91
N TYR A 59 -7.99 12.09 -13.97
CA TYR A 59 -9.02 13.12 -14.09
C TYR A 59 -10.43 12.53 -14.15
N GLY A 60 -10.63 11.45 -14.92
CA GLY A 60 -11.93 10.76 -14.99
C GLY A 60 -12.37 10.25 -13.61
N PHE A 61 -11.48 9.64 -12.85
CA PHE A 61 -11.74 9.23 -11.49
C PHE A 61 -12.02 10.43 -10.57
N ALA A 62 -11.22 11.49 -10.65
CA ALA A 62 -11.39 12.70 -9.86
C ALA A 62 -12.75 13.37 -10.09
N LYS A 63 -13.24 13.37 -11.35
CA LYS A 63 -14.56 13.91 -11.71
C LYS A 63 -15.73 13.07 -11.19
N GLN A 64 -15.56 11.74 -11.09
CA GLN A 64 -16.57 10.86 -10.49
C GLN A 64 -16.70 11.10 -8.97
N VAL A 65 -15.60 11.45 -8.33
CA VAL A 65 -15.53 11.70 -6.88
C VAL A 65 -16.04 13.11 -6.52
N ASP A 66 -15.68 14.11 -7.32
CA ASP A 66 -16.05 15.50 -7.10
C ASP A 66 -16.37 16.18 -8.44
N PRO A 67 -17.67 16.39 -8.79
CA PRO A 67 -18.04 17.00 -10.05
C PRO A 67 -17.58 18.46 -10.18
N THR A 68 -17.33 19.15 -9.06
CA THR A 68 -16.87 20.54 -9.04
C THR A 68 -15.37 20.69 -9.26
N ILE A 69 -14.62 19.58 -9.33
CA ILE A 69 -13.16 19.60 -9.44
C ILE A 69 -12.65 20.40 -10.64
N THR A 70 -13.39 20.37 -11.75
CA THR A 70 -13.04 21.10 -12.98
C THR A 70 -12.97 22.61 -12.75
N TRP A 71 -13.94 23.18 -12.02
CA TRP A 71 -13.96 24.60 -11.69
C TRP A 71 -12.80 24.99 -10.75
N TRP A 72 -12.49 24.14 -9.80
CA TRP A 72 -11.34 24.36 -8.90
C TRP A 72 -9.99 24.27 -9.62
N MET A 73 -9.85 23.36 -10.57
CA MET A 73 -8.65 23.24 -11.39
C MET A 73 -8.48 24.48 -12.27
N LEU A 74 -9.56 24.92 -12.94
CA LEU A 74 -9.54 26.12 -13.77
C LEU A 74 -9.23 27.37 -12.93
N GLY A 75 -9.89 27.52 -11.78
CA GLY A 75 -9.65 28.63 -10.87
C GLY A 75 -8.21 28.69 -10.39
N THR A 76 -7.66 27.55 -9.94
CA THR A 76 -6.26 27.48 -9.47
C THR A 76 -5.27 27.81 -10.59
N PHE A 77 -5.53 27.31 -11.80
CA PHE A 77 -4.69 27.61 -12.97
C PHE A 77 -4.66 29.10 -13.27
N LEU A 78 -5.84 29.73 -13.38
CA LEU A 78 -5.99 31.15 -13.68
C LEU A 78 -5.37 32.03 -12.58
N VAL A 79 -5.65 31.73 -11.32
CA VAL A 79 -5.09 32.51 -10.19
C VAL A 79 -3.56 32.43 -10.18
N THR A 80 -2.99 31.23 -10.36
CA THR A 80 -1.53 31.08 -10.40
C THR A 80 -0.90 31.84 -11.57
N LEU A 81 -1.54 31.78 -12.74
CA LEU A 81 -1.08 32.51 -13.92
C LEU A 81 -1.15 34.03 -13.70
N LEU A 82 -2.27 34.53 -13.15
CA LEU A 82 -2.48 35.95 -12.86
C LEU A 82 -1.45 36.48 -11.85
N VAL A 83 -1.16 35.71 -10.80
CA VAL A 83 -0.12 36.04 -9.82
C VAL A 83 1.26 36.14 -10.50
N MET A 84 1.60 35.17 -11.37
CA MET A 84 2.87 35.19 -12.09
C MET A 84 2.99 36.41 -13.03
N VAL A 85 1.93 36.72 -13.77
CA VAL A 85 1.90 37.90 -14.64
C VAL A 85 1.99 39.18 -13.81
N GLY A 86 1.30 39.28 -12.68
CA GLY A 86 1.37 40.42 -11.77
C GLY A 86 2.80 40.66 -11.25
N ILE A 87 3.51 39.60 -10.83
CA ILE A 87 4.92 39.68 -10.45
C ILE A 87 5.78 40.14 -11.64
N GLY A 88 5.51 39.61 -12.85
CA GLY A 88 6.21 39.98 -14.07
C GLY A 88 6.07 41.45 -14.44
N LEU A 89 4.89 42.04 -14.21
CA LEU A 89 4.66 43.48 -14.42
C LEU A 89 5.45 44.33 -13.41
N LEU A 90 5.53 43.90 -12.14
CA LEU A 90 6.31 44.61 -11.13
C LEU A 90 7.82 44.58 -11.41
N VAL A 91 8.32 43.48 -11.97
CA VAL A 91 9.73 43.27 -12.31
C VAL A 91 10.09 43.85 -13.71
N GLY A 92 9.09 44.24 -14.51
CA GLY A 92 9.29 44.77 -15.85
C GLY A 92 9.46 43.72 -16.96
N HIS A 93 9.29 42.41 -16.64
CA HIS A 93 9.47 41.31 -17.59
C HIS A 93 8.26 40.36 -17.66
N PRO A 94 7.07 40.84 -18.09
CA PRO A 94 5.83 40.05 -18.03
C PRO A 94 5.86 38.76 -18.88
N TRP A 95 6.52 38.80 -20.03
CA TRP A 95 6.61 37.66 -20.96
C TRP A 95 7.42 36.50 -20.36
N TYR A 96 8.51 36.80 -19.66
CA TYR A 96 9.30 35.77 -18.98
C TYR A 96 8.48 35.07 -17.90
N PHE A 97 7.79 35.85 -17.06
CA PHE A 97 6.95 35.29 -15.99
C PHE A 97 5.69 34.59 -16.52
N LEU A 98 5.17 34.96 -17.69
CA LEU A 98 4.09 34.23 -18.35
C LEU A 98 4.55 32.81 -18.76
N ILE A 99 5.71 32.72 -19.43
CA ILE A 99 6.26 31.43 -19.87
C ILE A 99 6.57 30.54 -18.68
N LEU A 100 7.16 31.08 -17.61
CA LEU A 100 7.45 30.36 -16.38
C LEU A 100 6.16 30.01 -15.60
N GLY A 101 5.15 30.85 -15.67
CA GLY A 101 3.87 30.72 -15.00
C GLY A 101 3.04 29.51 -15.46
N VAL A 102 3.08 29.17 -16.76
CA VAL A 102 2.31 28.06 -17.31
C VAL A 102 2.67 26.70 -16.66
N PRO A 103 3.94 26.25 -16.62
CA PRO A 103 4.27 25.00 -15.95
C PRO A 103 4.02 25.05 -14.44
N LEU A 104 4.19 26.20 -13.80
CA LEU A 104 3.91 26.37 -12.38
C LEU A 104 2.42 26.29 -12.08
N ALA A 105 1.58 26.91 -12.93
CA ALA A 105 0.11 26.80 -12.84
C ALA A 105 -0.38 25.35 -13.06
N ALA A 106 0.22 24.62 -14.01
CA ALA A 106 -0.07 23.21 -14.22
C ALA A 106 0.29 22.36 -12.99
N LEU A 107 1.45 22.63 -12.39
CA LEU A 107 1.88 21.94 -11.15
C LEU A 107 0.91 22.23 -9.99
N ALA A 108 0.56 23.49 -9.77
CA ALA A 108 -0.39 23.90 -8.73
C ALA A 108 -1.76 23.23 -8.92
N THR A 109 -2.27 23.19 -10.15
CA THR A 109 -3.51 22.51 -10.51
C THR A 109 -3.46 21.02 -10.21
N MET A 110 -2.33 20.36 -10.52
CA MET A 110 -2.15 18.95 -10.23
C MET A 110 -2.12 18.65 -8.72
N ILE A 111 -1.53 19.54 -7.93
CA ILE A 111 -1.54 19.44 -6.46
C ILE A 111 -2.96 19.56 -5.91
N VAL A 112 -3.73 20.53 -6.39
CA VAL A 112 -5.13 20.73 -5.97
C VAL A 112 -6.00 19.53 -6.37
N MET A 113 -5.84 19.02 -7.59
CA MET A 113 -6.52 17.81 -8.06
C MET A 113 -6.21 16.63 -7.13
N SER A 114 -4.94 16.35 -6.84
CA SER A 114 -4.54 15.24 -5.96
C SER A 114 -5.16 15.36 -4.57
N ARG A 115 -5.05 16.53 -3.94
CA ARG A 115 -5.60 16.75 -2.60
C ARG A 115 -7.12 16.62 -2.52
N ARG A 116 -7.83 17.05 -3.55
CA ARG A 116 -9.30 16.93 -3.60
C ARG A 116 -9.75 15.51 -3.90
N THR A 117 -9.08 14.84 -4.83
CA THR A 117 -9.35 13.43 -5.14
C THR A 117 -9.15 12.56 -3.92
N ASP A 118 -8.06 12.77 -3.16
CA ASP A 118 -7.82 12.03 -1.91
C ASP A 118 -8.96 12.24 -0.91
N LYS A 119 -9.41 13.50 -0.73
CA LYS A 119 -10.54 13.79 0.17
C LYS A 119 -11.81 13.04 -0.22
N GLY A 120 -12.17 13.11 -1.50
CA GLY A 120 -13.37 12.48 -2.01
C GLY A 120 -13.27 10.94 -2.03
N ALA A 121 -12.12 10.37 -2.36
CA ALA A 121 -11.91 8.93 -2.31
C ALA A 121 -12.14 8.39 -0.89
N TYR A 122 -11.60 9.07 0.13
CA TYR A 122 -11.84 8.67 1.52
C TYR A 122 -13.31 8.83 1.94
N SER A 123 -14.03 9.86 1.46
CA SER A 123 -15.45 10.00 1.77
C SER A 123 -16.32 8.92 1.16
N MET A 124 -15.93 8.35 0.02
CA MET A 124 -16.64 7.23 -0.63
C MET A 124 -16.51 5.90 0.12
N ILE A 125 -15.41 5.71 0.85
CA ILE A 125 -15.16 4.49 1.65
C ILE A 125 -15.48 4.68 3.12
N ALA A 126 -15.65 5.92 3.57
CA ALA A 126 -16.00 6.24 4.95
C ALA A 126 -17.28 5.53 5.38
N GLY A 127 -17.26 4.90 6.54
CA GLY A 127 -18.38 4.10 7.05
C GLY A 127 -18.61 2.76 6.36
N LYS A 128 -17.83 2.42 5.31
CA LYS A 128 -17.88 1.08 4.72
C LYS A 128 -16.94 0.13 5.46
N PRO A 129 -17.31 -1.16 5.60
CA PRO A 129 -16.44 -2.16 6.20
C PRO A 129 -15.12 -2.27 5.44
N GLY A 130 -13.99 -2.31 6.16
CA GLY A 130 -12.66 -2.37 5.56
C GLY A 130 -12.04 -1.02 5.18
N ALA A 131 -12.72 0.09 5.38
CA ALA A 131 -12.17 1.44 5.16
C ALA A 131 -10.90 1.68 5.99
N THR A 132 -10.89 1.19 7.21
CA THR A 132 -9.72 1.24 8.11
C THR A 132 -8.52 0.52 7.53
N LEU A 133 -8.70 -0.67 6.97
CA LEU A 133 -7.62 -1.43 6.33
C LEU A 133 -7.06 -0.68 5.11
N ALA A 134 -7.92 -0.13 4.27
CA ALA A 134 -7.50 0.67 3.12
C ALA A 134 -6.68 1.90 3.54
N ALA A 135 -7.10 2.59 4.61
CA ALA A 135 -6.35 3.71 5.18
C ALA A 135 -5.00 3.29 5.76
N LEU A 136 -4.93 2.16 6.47
CA LEU A 136 -3.67 1.62 6.99
C LEU A 136 -2.71 1.26 5.84
N GLN A 137 -3.18 0.58 4.80
CA GLN A 137 -2.38 0.18 3.64
C GLN A 137 -1.86 1.38 2.83
N SER A 138 -2.51 2.54 2.92
CA SER A 138 -2.04 3.78 2.29
C SER A 138 -0.78 4.35 2.95
N VAL A 139 -0.40 3.85 4.14
CA VAL A 139 0.79 4.30 4.87
C VAL A 139 2.06 3.76 4.21
N ARG A 140 2.72 4.59 3.39
CA ARG A 140 3.91 4.20 2.62
C ARG A 140 5.23 4.45 3.35
N ARG A 141 5.24 5.26 4.41
CA ARG A 141 6.45 5.66 5.14
C ARG A 141 6.47 5.02 6.52
N GLY A 142 7.68 4.76 7.04
CA GLY A 142 7.87 4.35 8.43
C GLY A 142 8.08 2.86 8.68
N GLY A 143 8.10 2.01 7.64
CA GLY A 143 8.37 0.57 7.82
C GLY A 143 7.32 -0.13 8.68
N TRP A 144 6.05 0.16 8.42
CA TRP A 144 4.93 -0.45 9.10
C TRP A 144 4.63 -1.84 8.58
N TYR A 145 4.44 -2.78 9.49
CA TYR A 145 3.88 -4.10 9.22
C TYR A 145 2.38 -4.05 9.50
N ILE A 146 1.58 -4.12 8.46
CA ILE A 146 0.12 -4.04 8.53
C ILE A 146 -0.45 -5.42 8.22
N GLU A 147 -1.27 -5.95 9.11
CA GLU A 147 -2.00 -7.19 8.90
C GLU A 147 -3.11 -6.94 7.89
N GLN A 148 -3.20 -7.80 6.86
CA GLN A 148 -4.20 -7.65 5.80
C GLN A 148 -5.59 -8.11 6.23
N GLU A 149 -5.65 -8.97 7.22
CA GLU A 149 -6.89 -9.48 7.81
C GLU A 149 -7.15 -8.86 9.18
N PRO A 150 -8.40 -8.70 9.59
CA PRO A 150 -8.72 -8.26 10.93
C PRO A 150 -8.25 -9.29 11.96
N ILE A 151 -7.54 -8.84 13.00
CA ILE A 151 -7.04 -9.72 14.07
C ILE A 151 -8.14 -10.20 15.01
N ALA A 152 -9.25 -9.47 15.08
CA ALA A 152 -10.44 -9.82 15.84
C ALA A 152 -11.69 -9.23 15.16
N ALA A 153 -12.80 -9.94 15.29
CA ALA A 153 -14.10 -9.48 14.86
C ALA A 153 -15.16 -9.91 15.87
N ASP A 154 -16.14 -9.02 16.12
CA ASP A 154 -17.30 -9.31 16.97
C ASP A 154 -18.59 -8.88 16.24
N GLY A 155 -19.54 -9.79 16.18
CA GLY A 155 -20.79 -9.61 15.48
C GLY A 155 -20.94 -10.62 14.34
N ARG A 156 -22.18 -10.80 13.94
CA ARG A 156 -22.54 -11.66 12.79
C ARG A 156 -23.01 -10.75 11.66
N PRO A 157 -22.45 -10.87 10.45
CA PRO A 157 -22.97 -10.16 9.30
C PRO A 157 -24.41 -10.63 9.01
N LYS A 158 -25.28 -9.68 8.72
CA LYS A 158 -26.65 -9.99 8.28
C LYS A 158 -26.66 -9.97 6.75
N GLY A 159 -26.46 -11.14 6.14
CA GLY A 159 -26.26 -11.22 4.69
C GLY A 159 -24.96 -10.52 4.27
N GLN A 160 -25.05 -9.54 3.39
CA GLN A 160 -23.91 -8.71 2.95
C GLN A 160 -23.69 -7.45 3.80
N ASP A 161 -24.51 -7.23 4.83
CA ASP A 161 -24.40 -6.07 5.70
C ASP A 161 -23.43 -6.34 6.86
N TYR A 162 -22.25 -5.76 6.78
CA TYR A 162 -21.21 -5.82 7.80
C TYR A 162 -21.24 -4.61 8.76
N SER A 163 -22.20 -3.71 8.65
CA SER A 163 -22.27 -2.49 9.47
C SER A 163 -22.38 -2.78 10.97
N GLN A 164 -22.92 -3.95 11.34
CA GLN A 164 -23.05 -4.39 12.72
C GLN A 164 -21.87 -5.22 13.23
N VAL A 165 -20.85 -5.43 12.41
CA VAL A 165 -19.63 -6.17 12.78
C VAL A 165 -18.57 -5.18 13.22
N ALA A 166 -18.04 -5.36 14.42
CA ALA A 166 -16.85 -4.63 14.85
C ALA A 166 -15.60 -5.44 14.47
N THR A 167 -14.61 -4.79 13.90
CA THR A 167 -13.34 -5.40 13.52
C THR A 167 -12.17 -4.63 14.10
N VAL A 168 -11.09 -5.32 14.42
CA VAL A 168 -9.83 -4.72 14.87
C VAL A 168 -8.71 -5.08 13.93
N TYR A 169 -7.99 -4.08 13.48
CA TYR A 169 -6.80 -4.18 12.66
C TYR A 169 -5.56 -3.83 13.47
N ARG A 170 -4.43 -4.40 13.10
CA ARG A 170 -3.15 -4.18 13.76
C ARG A 170 -2.10 -3.65 12.78
N ALA A 171 -1.41 -2.61 13.21
CA ALA A 171 -0.22 -2.09 12.55
C ALA A 171 0.94 -2.09 13.55
N VAL A 172 2.10 -2.63 13.18
CA VAL A 172 3.31 -2.68 14.00
C VAL A 172 4.37 -1.82 13.32
N GLY A 173 4.91 -0.87 14.05
CA GLY A 173 5.90 0.06 13.53
C GLY A 173 6.85 0.57 14.60
N ARG A 174 7.75 1.47 14.22
CA ARG A 174 8.70 2.07 15.17
C ARG A 174 8.06 2.81 16.34
N PRO A 175 6.86 3.40 16.26
CA PRO A 175 6.17 3.96 17.43
C PRO A 175 5.60 2.91 18.39
N GLY A 176 5.55 1.63 18.01
CA GLY A 176 4.95 0.55 18.76
C GLY A 176 3.86 -0.19 17.99
N VAL A 177 2.92 -0.76 18.72
CA VAL A 177 1.76 -1.48 18.18
C VAL A 177 0.56 -0.56 18.19
N VAL A 178 -0.09 -0.41 17.06
CA VAL A 178 -1.32 0.37 16.92
C VAL A 178 -2.47 -0.57 16.61
N LEU A 179 -3.49 -0.56 17.44
CA LEU A 179 -4.74 -1.28 17.26
C LEU A 179 -5.81 -0.29 16.82
N VAL A 180 -6.47 -0.58 15.72
CA VAL A 180 -7.51 0.28 15.15
C VAL A 180 -8.78 -0.51 15.01
N ALA A 181 -9.84 -0.07 15.69
CA ALA A 181 -11.16 -0.70 15.59
C ALA A 181 -12.07 0.09 14.67
N GLU A 182 -12.90 -0.65 13.95
CA GLU A 182 -13.95 -0.16 13.08
C GLU A 182 -15.27 -0.83 13.45
N GLY A 183 -16.40 -0.14 13.29
CA GLY A 183 -17.74 -0.66 13.55
C GLY A 183 -18.44 -0.05 14.77
N PRO A 184 -19.54 -0.66 15.27
CA PRO A 184 -20.34 -0.13 16.34
C PRO A 184 -19.53 0.17 17.60
N THR A 185 -19.70 1.38 18.15
CA THR A 185 -18.88 1.95 19.23
C THR A 185 -18.69 1.02 20.42
N SER A 186 -19.77 0.41 20.92
CA SER A 186 -19.73 -0.44 22.12
C SER A 186 -18.90 -1.72 21.89
N ARG A 187 -19.11 -2.39 20.75
CA ARG A 187 -18.36 -3.59 20.38
C ARG A 187 -16.92 -3.28 20.07
N ALA A 188 -16.65 -2.21 19.30
CA ALA A 188 -15.31 -1.76 18.97
C ALA A 188 -14.48 -1.45 20.21
N LYS A 189 -15.05 -0.75 21.20
CA LYS A 189 -14.37 -0.47 22.49
C LYS A 189 -14.04 -1.76 23.25
N LYS A 190 -14.99 -2.70 23.33
CA LYS A 190 -14.78 -3.99 24.00
C LYS A 190 -13.63 -4.78 23.35
N LEU A 191 -13.67 -4.94 22.02
CA LEU A 191 -12.62 -5.62 21.27
C LEU A 191 -11.25 -4.96 21.43
N LEU A 192 -11.18 -3.61 21.41
CA LEU A 192 -9.92 -2.90 21.62
C LEU A 192 -9.30 -3.21 22.98
N VAL A 193 -10.10 -3.23 24.04
CA VAL A 193 -9.63 -3.55 25.40
C VAL A 193 -9.12 -4.99 25.46
N GLU A 194 -9.84 -5.93 24.87
CA GLU A 194 -9.45 -7.35 24.84
C GLU A 194 -8.16 -7.58 24.05
N GLU A 195 -8.07 -7.01 22.83
CA GLU A 195 -6.89 -7.15 21.97
C GLU A 195 -5.68 -6.40 22.54
N ARG A 196 -5.88 -5.23 23.16
CA ARG A 196 -4.83 -4.51 23.87
C ARG A 196 -4.20 -5.38 24.96
N ARG A 197 -5.01 -6.00 25.83
CA ARG A 197 -4.51 -6.90 26.90
C ARG A 197 -3.73 -8.07 26.35
N LYS A 198 -4.15 -8.61 25.18
CA LYS A 198 -3.42 -9.70 24.51
C LYS A 198 -2.08 -9.21 24.00
N VAL A 199 -2.06 -8.09 23.29
CA VAL A 199 -0.82 -7.50 22.74
C VAL A 199 0.16 -7.15 23.87
N GLU A 200 -0.29 -6.52 24.93
CA GLU A 200 0.54 -6.17 26.10
C GLU A 200 1.20 -7.41 26.75
N ARG A 201 0.50 -8.55 26.74
CA ARG A 201 1.04 -9.83 27.26
C ARG A 201 2.13 -10.41 26.37
N PHE A 202 1.97 -10.36 25.03
CA PHE A 202 2.90 -10.99 24.09
C PHE A 202 4.01 -10.06 23.61
N ALA A 203 3.78 -8.76 23.63
CA ALA A 203 4.71 -7.71 23.23
C ALA A 203 5.03 -6.79 24.42
N SER A 204 5.33 -7.39 25.58
CA SER A 204 5.73 -6.66 26.80
C SER A 204 6.89 -5.72 26.50
N GLY A 205 6.79 -4.47 26.95
CA GLY A 205 7.78 -3.42 26.69
C GLY A 205 7.57 -2.62 25.39
N SER A 206 6.61 -2.99 24.55
CA SER A 206 6.27 -2.20 23.37
C SER A 206 5.07 -1.29 23.67
N PRO A 207 5.12 0.01 23.30
CA PRO A 207 3.96 0.90 23.44
C PRO A 207 2.78 0.39 22.62
N VAL A 208 1.58 0.38 23.22
CA VAL A 208 0.35 -0.03 22.56
C VAL A 208 -0.61 1.16 22.49
N HIS A 209 -0.95 1.55 21.28
CA HIS A 209 -1.89 2.62 21.00
C HIS A 209 -3.20 2.04 20.49
N THR A 210 -4.32 2.54 21.01
CA THR A 210 -5.66 2.09 20.62
C THR A 210 -6.44 3.26 20.04
N TRP A 211 -6.97 3.07 18.83
CA TRP A 211 -7.83 4.05 18.16
C TRP A 211 -9.10 3.41 17.66
N ARG A 212 -10.16 4.17 17.65
CA ARG A 212 -11.43 3.82 17.02
C ARG A 212 -11.64 4.72 15.81
N VAL A 213 -12.02 4.12 14.72
CA VAL A 213 -12.40 4.86 13.51
C VAL A 213 -13.87 5.23 13.63
N ASP A 214 -14.13 6.54 13.53
CA ASP A 214 -15.47 7.09 13.45
C ASP A 214 -15.42 8.37 12.61
N GLU A 215 -16.42 8.55 11.77
CA GLU A 215 -16.53 9.77 10.95
C GLU A 215 -17.18 10.93 11.70
N THR A 216 -17.81 10.65 12.83
CA THR A 216 -18.36 11.69 13.70
C THR A 216 -17.19 12.44 14.35
N GLU A 217 -17.12 13.75 14.13
CA GLU A 217 -16.12 14.59 14.80
C GLU A 217 -16.43 14.60 16.30
N THR A 218 -15.60 13.89 17.04
CA THR A 218 -15.66 13.81 18.50
C THR A 218 -14.33 14.32 19.04
N ASP A 219 -14.33 15.09 20.11
CA ASP A 219 -13.12 15.57 20.80
C ASP A 219 -12.33 14.46 21.51
N ASP A 220 -12.79 13.21 21.41
CA ASP A 220 -12.09 12.05 21.98
C ASP A 220 -10.77 11.78 21.23
N PRO A 221 -9.61 11.87 21.88
CA PRO A 221 -8.30 11.65 21.27
C PRO A 221 -8.12 10.23 20.75
N GLN A 222 -8.95 9.28 21.19
CA GLN A 222 -8.95 7.89 20.71
C GLN A 222 -9.79 7.70 19.45
N VAL A 223 -10.58 8.70 19.05
CA VAL A 223 -11.37 8.66 17.83
C VAL A 223 -10.60 9.32 16.71
N VAL A 224 -10.56 8.68 15.55
CA VAL A 224 -9.84 9.14 14.37
C VAL A 224 -10.68 8.87 13.13
N SER A 225 -10.86 9.87 12.27
CA SER A 225 -11.49 9.62 10.97
C SER A 225 -10.55 8.81 10.06
N VAL A 226 -11.13 7.98 9.17
CA VAL A 226 -10.38 7.16 8.20
C VAL A 226 -9.32 7.99 7.48
N ARG A 227 -9.67 9.19 7.08
CA ARG A 227 -8.79 10.12 6.35
C ARG A 227 -7.58 10.57 7.17
N LYS A 228 -7.78 10.87 8.46
CA LYS A 228 -6.71 11.36 9.35
C LYS A 228 -5.81 10.22 9.85
N LEU A 229 -6.26 8.96 9.75
CA LEU A 229 -5.59 7.78 10.32
C LEU A 229 -4.16 7.59 9.77
N ALA A 230 -3.99 7.57 8.46
CA ALA A 230 -2.69 7.39 7.83
C ALA A 230 -1.70 8.50 8.23
N MET A 231 -2.18 9.74 8.28
CA MET A 231 -1.37 10.90 8.67
C MET A 231 -0.99 10.87 10.16
N LYS A 232 -1.92 10.45 11.03
CA LYS A 232 -1.68 10.30 12.47
C LYS A 232 -0.60 9.24 12.72
N LEU A 233 -0.66 8.09 12.04
CA LEU A 233 0.38 7.05 12.08
C LEU A 233 1.75 7.57 11.67
N GLN A 234 1.83 8.30 10.56
CA GLN A 234 3.12 8.83 10.04
C GLN A 234 3.75 9.89 10.94
N ARG A 235 2.95 10.59 11.75
CA ARG A 235 3.42 11.65 12.67
C ARG A 235 3.81 11.14 14.05
N MET A 236 3.59 9.86 14.34
CA MET A 236 3.98 9.28 15.64
C MET A 236 5.50 9.26 15.81
N LYS A 237 5.94 9.55 17.01
CA LYS A 237 7.37 9.52 17.35
C LYS A 237 7.87 8.08 17.40
N PRO A 238 9.02 7.77 16.80
CA PRO A 238 9.63 6.44 16.89
C PRO A 238 10.14 6.18 18.30
N VAL A 239 9.84 5.02 18.84
CA VAL A 239 10.28 4.53 20.16
C VAL A 239 11.11 3.26 20.01
N LEU A 240 10.76 2.39 19.06
CA LEU A 240 11.42 1.13 18.81
C LEU A 240 12.46 1.24 17.67
N THR A 241 13.47 0.41 17.73
CA THR A 241 14.42 0.18 16.62
C THR A 241 13.77 -0.67 15.53
N LYS A 242 14.40 -0.74 14.35
CA LYS A 242 13.87 -1.57 13.25
C LYS A 242 13.89 -3.07 13.61
N GLU A 243 14.91 -3.49 14.32
CA GLU A 243 15.12 -4.87 14.76
C GLU A 243 14.04 -5.27 15.76
N GLU A 244 13.77 -4.43 16.76
CA GLU A 244 12.72 -4.65 17.75
C GLU A 244 11.34 -4.75 17.11
N VAL A 245 11.03 -3.89 16.14
CA VAL A 245 9.77 -3.96 15.38
C VAL A 245 9.64 -5.33 14.70
N GLY A 246 10.72 -5.84 14.10
CA GLY A 246 10.75 -7.17 13.48
C GLY A 246 10.46 -8.29 14.47
N VAL A 247 11.06 -8.24 15.66
CA VAL A 247 10.84 -9.23 16.74
C VAL A 247 9.40 -9.17 17.25
N VAL A 248 8.89 -7.97 17.54
CA VAL A 248 7.50 -7.74 18.00
C VAL A 248 6.51 -8.28 16.96
N ASN A 249 6.71 -7.95 15.68
CA ASN A 249 5.84 -8.43 14.61
C ASN A 249 5.84 -9.97 14.50
N LYS A 250 7.01 -10.63 14.60
CA LYS A 250 7.09 -12.10 14.59
C LYS A 250 6.35 -12.73 15.76
N ARG A 251 6.49 -12.19 16.98
CA ARG A 251 5.78 -12.67 18.18
C ARG A 251 4.26 -12.55 18.02
N LEU A 252 3.79 -11.40 17.52
CA LEU A 252 2.38 -11.15 17.34
C LEU A 252 1.78 -11.99 16.19
N LYS A 253 2.52 -12.24 15.11
CA LYS A 253 2.10 -13.16 14.05
C LYS A 253 1.98 -14.61 14.54
N ALA A 254 2.91 -15.08 15.36
CA ALA A 254 2.82 -16.41 15.95
C ALA A 254 1.53 -16.60 16.78
N MET A 255 1.10 -15.56 17.50
CA MET A 255 -0.16 -15.56 18.24
C MET A 255 -1.38 -15.65 17.30
N THR A 256 -1.37 -14.94 16.16
CA THR A 256 -2.47 -14.94 15.20
C THR A 256 -2.54 -16.26 14.45
N GLY A 257 -1.40 -16.84 14.07
CA GLY A 257 -1.32 -18.12 13.35
C GLY A 257 -1.97 -19.29 14.07
N ILE A 258 -1.96 -19.30 15.40
CA ILE A 258 -2.63 -20.34 16.21
C ILE A 258 -4.16 -20.29 16.03
N ARG A 259 -4.73 -19.15 15.75
CA ARG A 259 -6.19 -18.98 15.54
C ARG A 259 -6.65 -19.38 14.14
N HIS A 260 -5.80 -19.22 13.13
CA HIS A 260 -6.12 -19.54 11.74
C HIS A 260 -5.96 -21.03 11.39
N THR A 261 -5.42 -21.86 12.31
CA THR A 261 -5.30 -23.30 12.09
C THR A 261 -6.62 -24.07 12.16
N GLY A 262 -7.77 -23.39 12.13
CA GLY A 262 -9.08 -24.02 11.94
C GLY A 262 -9.56 -24.91 13.07
N LEU A 263 -8.89 -24.88 14.22
CA LEU A 263 -9.35 -25.60 15.41
C LEU A 263 -10.58 -24.88 15.98
N PRO A 264 -11.74 -25.56 16.10
CA PRO A 264 -12.90 -24.99 16.78
C PRO A 264 -12.52 -24.52 18.18
N ALA A 265 -13.08 -23.37 18.58
CA ALA A 265 -12.85 -22.81 19.91
C ALA A 265 -13.21 -23.86 20.97
N GLY A 266 -12.20 -24.40 21.68
CA GLY A 266 -12.38 -25.42 22.71
C GLY A 266 -11.66 -26.75 22.48
N MET A 267 -11.03 -27.00 21.32
CA MET A 267 -10.21 -28.19 21.13
C MET A 267 -8.78 -27.97 21.62
N ASP A 268 -8.38 -28.75 22.58
CA ASP A 268 -7.01 -28.81 23.09
C ASP A 268 -6.10 -29.51 22.05
N PRO A 269 -5.04 -28.82 21.56
CA PRO A 269 -4.11 -29.38 20.58
C PRO A 269 -3.42 -30.66 21.03
N SER A 270 -3.33 -30.90 22.34
CA SER A 270 -2.70 -32.09 22.91
C SER A 270 -3.54 -33.37 22.70
N ARG A 271 -4.86 -33.24 22.48
CA ARG A 271 -5.77 -34.38 22.24
C ARG A 271 -5.73 -34.92 20.80
N ILE A 272 -5.21 -34.14 19.84
CA ILE A 272 -5.12 -34.56 18.43
C ILE A 272 -3.96 -35.51 18.18
N ARG A 273 -2.93 -35.54 19.06
CA ARG A 273 -1.76 -36.40 18.93
C ARG A 273 -2.03 -37.90 19.19
N GLY A 274 -3.20 -38.26 19.64
CA GLY A 274 -3.53 -39.65 20.06
C GLY A 274 -4.22 -40.53 19.00
N GLN A 275 -4.65 -39.97 17.86
CA GLN A 275 -5.29 -40.77 16.80
C GLN A 275 -4.31 -41.06 15.67
N ARG A 276 -3.43 -42.06 15.87
CA ARG A 276 -2.80 -42.75 14.75
C ARG A 276 -3.84 -43.69 14.13
N PRO A 277 -4.10 -43.63 12.80
CA PRO A 277 -4.92 -44.66 12.15
C PRO A 277 -4.17 -45.99 12.21
N ARG A 278 -4.91 -47.04 12.59
CA ARG A 278 -4.49 -48.44 12.46
C ARG A 278 -4.54 -48.87 11.02
#